data_a8c1bceb0a7af7e5bc6ad74cea2a35c2
#
_entry.id   a8c1bceb0a7af7e5bc6ad74cea2a35c2
#
_cell.length_a   1.000
_cell.length_b   1.000
_cell.length_c   1.000
_cell.angle_alpha   90.00
_cell.angle_beta   90.00
_cell.angle_gamma   90.00
#
_symmetry.space_group_name_H-M   'P 1'
#
loop_
_entity.id
_entity.type
_entity.pdbx_description
1 polymer ?
#
loop_
_entity_poly.entity_id
_entity_poly.type
_entity_poly.pdbx_seq_one_letter_code
_entity_poly.pdbx_strand_id
1 'polypeptide(L)'
;MYGYGYGYYGFDWTYVLLIIGMLLSLAASTRLKSTFSYYRRIRSASGLTGAETAERILRAAGITDVHVRAIPGSLTDHYDPRTKTVSLSEDIYDKTSLAAVGVAAHECGHAIQHAIGYAPLEFRSAIVPVANFGSTLSWPLFLIGLFSGIRPLVTAGIVLFSLAVLFQLVTLPVEINASSRALKMLQSTGILGSDETKGARKVLTAAAMTYVAALAASILQLLRLLILAGGRRRDD
;
A
#
# COMPACT_ATOMS: atom_id res chain seq x y z
N MET A 1 -58.75 1.77 -8.50
CA MET A 1 -57.79 1.20 -9.47
C MET A 1 -56.41 1.66 -9.01
N TYR A 2 -55.71 0.88 -8.16
CA TYR A 2 -54.41 1.25 -7.58
C TYR A 2 -53.33 0.81 -8.56
N GLY A 3 -52.69 1.78 -9.22
CA GLY A 3 -51.52 1.53 -10.06
C GLY A 3 -50.33 1.22 -9.19
N TYR A 4 -49.86 -0.04 -9.18
CA TYR A 4 -48.55 -0.42 -8.65
C TYR A 4 -47.49 0.20 -9.60
N GLY A 5 -46.90 1.31 -9.17
CA GLY A 5 -45.69 1.82 -9.77
C GLY A 5 -44.55 0.81 -9.55
N TYR A 6 -44.22 0.06 -10.60
CA TYR A 6 -42.97 -0.70 -10.65
C TYR A 6 -41.82 0.31 -10.55
N GLY A 7 -41.25 0.45 -9.36
CA GLY A 7 -40.00 1.18 -9.19
C GLY A 7 -38.97 0.60 -10.17
N TYR A 8 -38.58 1.39 -11.14
CA TYR A 8 -37.43 1.08 -12.00
C TYR A 8 -36.24 0.86 -11.08
N TYR A 9 -35.84 -0.40 -10.89
CA TYR A 9 -34.52 -0.73 -10.37
C TYR A 9 -33.49 -0.33 -11.42
N GLY A 10 -33.34 1.00 -11.61
CA GLY A 10 -32.32 1.55 -12.47
C GLY A 10 -30.97 1.18 -11.92
N PHE A 11 -30.10 0.70 -12.79
CA PHE A 11 -28.69 0.47 -12.47
C PHE A 11 -28.13 1.75 -11.80
N ASP A 12 -27.73 1.64 -10.53
CA ASP A 12 -27.12 2.78 -9.82
C ASP A 12 -25.79 3.11 -10.49
N TRP A 13 -25.79 4.23 -11.23
CA TRP A 13 -24.62 4.65 -12.00
C TRP A 13 -23.34 4.79 -11.16
N THR A 14 -23.48 4.95 -9.83
CA THR A 14 -22.33 5.04 -8.92
C THR A 14 -21.51 3.75 -8.85
N TYR A 15 -22.05 2.60 -9.31
CA TYR A 15 -21.27 1.39 -9.50
C TYR A 15 -20.13 1.56 -10.50
N VAL A 16 -20.24 2.50 -11.45
CA VAL A 16 -19.14 2.84 -12.38
C VAL A 16 -17.90 3.29 -11.62
N LEU A 17 -18.04 4.06 -10.55
CA LEU A 17 -16.93 4.51 -9.70
C LEU A 17 -16.21 3.31 -9.06
N LEU A 18 -16.99 2.34 -8.58
CA LEU A 18 -16.44 1.11 -7.98
C LEU A 18 -15.72 0.26 -9.02
N ILE A 19 -16.29 0.11 -10.21
CA ILE A 19 -15.69 -0.65 -11.31
C ILE A 19 -14.37 -0.01 -11.74
N ILE A 20 -14.31 1.31 -11.88
CA ILE A 20 -13.07 2.04 -12.22
C ILE A 20 -12.00 1.79 -11.15
N GLY A 21 -12.34 1.92 -9.86
CA GLY A 21 -11.41 1.67 -8.76
C GLY A 21 -10.89 0.23 -8.75
N MET A 22 -11.75 -0.75 -9.02
CA MET A 22 -11.40 -2.16 -9.12
C MET A 22 -10.46 -2.41 -10.30
N LEU A 23 -10.75 -1.86 -11.48
CA LEU A 23 -9.90 -2.01 -12.67
C LEU A 23 -8.52 -1.37 -12.47
N LEU A 24 -8.43 -0.20 -11.85
CA LEU A 24 -7.17 0.45 -11.51
C LEU A 24 -6.33 -0.45 -10.58
N SER A 25 -6.94 -1.00 -9.53
CA SER A 25 -6.28 -1.87 -8.57
C SER A 25 -5.81 -3.18 -9.22
N LEU A 26 -6.63 -3.77 -10.08
CA LEU A 26 -6.30 -4.97 -10.83
C LEU A 26 -5.14 -4.72 -11.80
N ALA A 27 -5.17 -3.62 -12.55
CA ALA A 27 -4.12 -3.25 -13.49
C ALA A 27 -2.78 -3.02 -12.75
N ALA A 28 -2.78 -2.28 -11.64
CA ALA A 28 -1.58 -2.04 -10.84
C ALA A 28 -1.01 -3.35 -10.26
N SER A 29 -1.86 -4.21 -9.70
CA SER A 29 -1.46 -5.51 -9.14
C SER A 29 -0.89 -6.45 -10.20
N THR A 30 -1.51 -6.50 -11.38
CA THR A 30 -1.04 -7.31 -12.51
C THR A 30 0.31 -6.80 -13.00
N ARG A 31 0.47 -5.46 -13.11
CA ARG A 31 1.74 -4.84 -13.49
C ARG A 31 2.84 -5.13 -12.48
N LEU A 32 2.56 -5.05 -11.18
CA LEU A 32 3.52 -5.42 -10.14
C LEU A 32 3.95 -6.88 -10.29
N LYS A 33 3.00 -7.82 -10.36
CA LYS A 33 3.29 -9.25 -10.50
C LYS A 33 4.12 -9.56 -11.74
N SER A 34 3.79 -8.98 -12.89
CA SER A 34 4.53 -9.19 -14.13
C SER A 34 5.94 -8.60 -14.07
N THR A 35 6.09 -7.38 -13.53
CA THR A 35 7.39 -6.72 -13.37
C THR A 35 8.27 -7.48 -12.39
N PHE A 36 7.73 -7.87 -11.22
CA PHE A 36 8.43 -8.68 -10.24
C PHE A 36 8.88 -10.02 -10.83
N SER A 37 7.98 -10.74 -11.51
CA SER A 37 8.27 -12.03 -12.17
C SER A 37 9.35 -11.91 -13.26
N TYR A 38 9.44 -10.80 -13.95
CA TYR A 38 10.51 -10.54 -14.90
C TYR A 38 11.85 -10.33 -14.21
N TYR A 39 11.92 -9.40 -13.22
CA TYR A 39 13.17 -9.03 -12.56
C TYR A 39 13.66 -10.06 -11.52
N ARG A 40 12.81 -10.97 -11.04
CA ARG A 40 13.23 -12.11 -10.22
C ARG A 40 14.09 -13.12 -10.98
N ARG A 41 14.07 -13.11 -12.32
CA ARG A 41 14.90 -13.98 -13.18
C ARG A 41 16.24 -13.36 -13.55
N ILE A 42 16.41 -12.06 -13.33
CA ILE A 42 17.62 -11.33 -13.67
C ILE A 42 18.50 -11.29 -12.43
N ARG A 43 19.64 -11.99 -12.50
CA ARG A 43 20.61 -12.01 -11.41
C ARG A 43 21.34 -10.68 -11.32
N SER A 44 21.54 -10.16 -10.11
CA SER A 44 22.39 -8.99 -9.86
C SER A 44 23.87 -9.34 -10.07
N ALA A 45 24.63 -8.43 -10.65
CA ALA A 45 26.06 -8.58 -10.85
C ALA A 45 26.84 -8.65 -9.52
N SER A 46 26.32 -8.04 -8.45
CA SER A 46 26.93 -8.14 -7.12
C SER A 46 26.88 -9.56 -6.56
N GLY A 47 25.96 -10.41 -7.02
CA GLY A 47 25.75 -11.76 -6.50
C GLY A 47 25.21 -11.82 -5.07
N LEU A 48 24.96 -10.67 -4.43
CA LEU A 48 24.42 -10.60 -3.07
C LEU A 48 22.97 -11.09 -3.04
N THR A 49 22.64 -11.83 -1.99
CA THR A 49 21.26 -12.19 -1.66
C THR A 49 20.49 -10.98 -1.12
N GLY A 50 19.15 -11.11 -1.01
CA GLY A 50 18.33 -10.09 -0.36
C GLY A 50 18.77 -9.85 1.08
N ALA A 51 19.07 -10.92 1.84
CA ALA A 51 19.53 -10.82 3.22
C ALA A 51 20.87 -10.07 3.31
N GLU A 52 21.88 -10.48 2.54
CA GLU A 52 23.20 -9.83 2.50
C GLU A 52 23.10 -8.36 2.04
N THR A 53 22.18 -8.07 1.10
CA THR A 53 21.88 -6.71 0.67
C THR A 53 21.33 -5.87 1.81
N ALA A 54 20.35 -6.40 2.55
CA ALA A 54 19.77 -5.71 3.70
C ALA A 54 20.82 -5.43 4.79
N GLU A 55 21.59 -6.42 5.16
CA GLU A 55 22.66 -6.27 6.15
C GLU A 55 23.71 -5.22 5.72
N ARG A 56 24.10 -5.24 4.45
CA ARG A 56 25.06 -4.27 3.91
C ARG A 56 24.53 -2.85 3.92
N ILE A 57 23.25 -2.65 3.56
CA ILE A 57 22.60 -1.34 3.58
C ILE A 57 22.43 -0.83 5.01
N LEU A 58 21.95 -1.66 5.94
CA LEU A 58 21.79 -1.29 7.35
C LEU A 58 23.13 -0.88 7.97
N ARG A 59 24.19 -1.66 7.73
CA ARG A 59 25.55 -1.35 8.20
C ARG A 59 26.08 -0.04 7.60
N ALA A 60 25.87 0.18 6.29
CA ALA A 60 26.28 1.42 5.63
C ALA A 60 25.50 2.65 6.11
N ALA A 61 24.27 2.45 6.58
CA ALA A 61 23.45 3.49 7.20
C ALA A 61 23.74 3.70 8.70
N GLY A 62 24.68 2.96 9.29
CA GLY A 62 25.01 3.03 10.72
C GLY A 62 23.94 2.42 11.64
N ILE A 63 23.07 1.57 11.11
CA ILE A 63 21.97 0.92 11.84
C ILE A 63 22.46 -0.46 12.27
N THR A 64 22.68 -0.67 13.56
CA THR A 64 23.26 -1.92 14.12
C THR A 64 22.29 -2.73 14.95
N ASP A 65 21.12 -2.18 15.25
CA ASP A 65 20.10 -2.74 16.13
C ASP A 65 18.87 -3.29 15.37
N VAL A 66 18.99 -3.41 14.05
CA VAL A 66 17.97 -4.02 13.17
C VAL A 66 18.46 -5.39 12.69
N HIS A 67 17.61 -6.40 12.89
CA HIS A 67 17.89 -7.78 12.49
C HIS A 67 17.21 -8.13 11.16
N VAL A 68 17.86 -8.98 10.37
CA VAL A 68 17.29 -9.50 9.11
C VAL A 68 16.90 -10.96 9.32
N ARG A 69 15.67 -11.34 8.96
CA ARG A 69 15.19 -12.73 9.09
C ARG A 69 14.39 -13.18 7.89
N ALA A 70 14.37 -14.49 7.65
CA ALA A 70 13.48 -15.12 6.68
C ALA A 70 12.09 -15.31 7.26
N ILE A 71 11.06 -15.14 6.41
CA ILE A 71 9.68 -15.46 6.73
C ILE A 71 9.04 -16.25 5.57
N PRO A 72 8.04 -17.11 5.83
CA PRO A 72 7.33 -17.84 4.77
C PRO A 72 6.50 -16.90 3.91
N GLY A 73 6.20 -17.38 2.68
CA GLY A 73 5.32 -16.70 1.74
C GLY A 73 6.05 -15.96 0.62
N SER A 74 5.28 -15.23 -0.18
CA SER A 74 5.76 -14.44 -1.32
C SER A 74 5.18 -13.02 -1.23
N LEU A 75 6.01 -12.00 -1.41
CA LEU A 75 5.65 -10.59 -1.26
C LEU A 75 5.07 -10.26 0.14
N THR A 76 5.58 -10.92 1.16
CA THR A 76 5.24 -10.68 2.58
C THR A 76 6.31 -9.86 3.29
N ASP A 77 7.26 -9.36 2.55
CA ASP A 77 8.39 -8.57 3.02
C ASP A 77 7.91 -7.33 3.79
N HIS A 78 8.54 -7.04 4.92
CA HIS A 78 8.22 -5.86 5.71
C HIS A 78 9.29 -5.53 6.73
N TYR A 79 9.37 -4.27 7.11
CA TYR A 79 10.09 -3.80 8.28
C TYR A 79 9.12 -3.61 9.46
N ASP A 80 9.42 -4.22 10.60
CA ASP A 80 8.69 -4.01 11.85
C ASP A 80 9.49 -3.10 12.80
N PRO A 81 9.06 -1.86 13.05
CA PRO A 81 9.76 -0.93 13.93
C PRO A 81 9.71 -1.33 15.42
N ARG A 82 8.73 -2.15 15.84
CA ARG A 82 8.58 -2.58 17.23
C ARG A 82 9.64 -3.60 17.60
N THR A 83 9.89 -4.56 16.71
CA THR A 83 10.88 -5.61 16.89
C THR A 83 12.23 -5.26 16.26
N LYS A 84 12.31 -4.11 15.57
CA LYS A 84 13.47 -3.68 14.78
C LYS A 84 13.95 -4.79 13.85
N THR A 85 13.03 -5.32 13.03
CA THR A 85 13.31 -6.48 12.20
C THR A 85 12.90 -6.22 10.76
N VAL A 86 13.82 -6.47 9.82
CA VAL A 86 13.54 -6.62 8.39
C VAL A 86 13.21 -8.08 8.13
N SER A 87 11.97 -8.37 7.81
CA SER A 87 11.47 -9.71 7.50
C SER A 87 11.38 -9.86 5.98
N LEU A 88 12.09 -10.83 5.42
CA LEU A 88 12.17 -11.08 3.98
C LEU A 88 11.58 -12.44 3.65
N SER A 89 10.72 -12.47 2.63
CA SER A 89 10.06 -13.67 2.14
C SER A 89 11.02 -14.64 1.44
N GLU A 90 10.57 -15.87 1.21
CA GLU A 90 11.33 -16.92 0.53
C GLU A 90 11.78 -16.52 -0.90
N ASP A 91 10.99 -15.67 -1.54
CA ASP A 91 11.31 -15.14 -2.88
C ASP A 91 12.41 -14.05 -2.85
N ILE A 92 12.81 -13.60 -1.65
CA ILE A 92 13.74 -12.48 -1.46
C ILE A 92 14.98 -12.89 -0.65
N TYR A 93 14.81 -13.55 0.49
CA TYR A 93 15.88 -13.74 1.50
C TYR A 93 17.17 -14.32 0.91
N ASP A 94 17.09 -15.50 0.28
CA ASP A 94 18.24 -16.21 -0.31
C ASP A 94 18.40 -15.99 -1.83
N LYS A 95 17.69 -15.00 -2.41
CA LYS A 95 17.72 -14.78 -3.85
C LYS A 95 18.63 -13.62 -4.21
N THR A 96 19.35 -13.79 -5.34
CA THR A 96 20.34 -12.83 -5.84
C THR A 96 19.82 -12.01 -7.02
N SER A 97 18.50 -11.98 -7.23
CA SER A 97 17.88 -11.28 -8.36
C SER A 97 17.75 -9.78 -8.10
N LEU A 98 17.61 -8.99 -9.19
CA LEU A 98 17.38 -7.55 -9.08
C LEU A 98 16.09 -7.23 -8.30
N ALA A 99 15.06 -8.08 -8.40
CA ALA A 99 13.85 -7.94 -7.60
C ALA A 99 14.15 -8.16 -6.12
N ALA A 100 14.89 -9.20 -5.77
CA ALA A 100 15.24 -9.50 -4.37
C ALA A 100 16.07 -8.39 -3.74
N VAL A 101 17.12 -7.95 -4.43
CA VAL A 101 17.98 -6.84 -3.99
C VAL A 101 17.17 -5.54 -3.83
N GLY A 102 16.26 -5.24 -4.80
CA GLY A 102 15.42 -4.05 -4.76
C GLY A 102 14.43 -4.04 -3.59
N VAL A 103 13.72 -5.17 -3.35
CA VAL A 103 12.75 -5.29 -2.25
C VAL A 103 13.45 -5.26 -0.89
N ALA A 104 14.54 -6.01 -0.71
CA ALA A 104 15.32 -5.98 0.53
C ALA A 104 15.83 -4.56 0.85
N ALA A 105 16.28 -3.83 -0.16
CA ALA A 105 16.69 -2.43 0.00
C ALA A 105 15.50 -1.52 0.38
N HIS A 106 14.29 -1.79 -0.14
CA HIS A 106 13.08 -1.06 0.21
C HIS A 106 12.74 -1.19 1.70
N GLU A 107 12.78 -2.39 2.24
CA GLU A 107 12.55 -2.62 3.67
C GLU A 107 13.61 -1.94 4.54
N CYS A 108 14.88 -1.92 4.08
CA CYS A 108 15.90 -1.10 4.72
C CYS A 108 15.60 0.41 4.60
N GLY A 109 14.93 0.85 3.53
CA GLY A 109 14.44 2.23 3.39
C GLY A 109 13.50 2.62 4.52
N HIS A 110 12.60 1.74 4.95
CA HIS A 110 11.75 1.92 6.12
C HIS A 110 12.54 1.92 7.43
N ALA A 111 13.54 1.04 7.57
CA ALA A 111 14.42 1.06 8.73
C ALA A 111 15.19 2.37 8.86
N ILE A 112 15.68 2.92 7.74
CA ILE A 112 16.35 4.23 7.69
C ILE A 112 15.37 5.35 8.04
N GLN A 113 14.12 5.33 7.52
CA GLN A 113 13.10 6.29 7.89
C GLN A 113 12.85 6.30 9.40
N HIS A 114 12.73 5.11 10.00
CA HIS A 114 12.52 4.96 11.43
C HIS A 114 13.73 5.49 12.24
N ALA A 115 14.96 5.14 11.83
CA ALA A 115 16.19 5.56 12.51
C ALA A 115 16.40 7.08 12.54
N ILE A 116 15.90 7.80 11.52
CA ILE A 116 16.02 9.28 11.44
C ILE A 116 14.77 10.03 11.93
N GLY A 117 13.77 9.34 12.50
CA GLY A 117 12.52 9.97 12.96
C GLY A 117 11.74 10.63 11.79
N TYR A 118 11.54 9.92 10.68
CA TYR A 118 10.82 10.47 9.53
C TYR A 118 9.34 10.70 9.88
N ALA A 119 8.96 11.95 10.11
CA ALA A 119 7.65 12.34 10.62
C ALA A 119 6.44 11.71 9.90
N PRO A 120 6.39 11.58 8.55
CA PRO A 120 5.28 10.89 7.90
C PRO A 120 5.16 9.40 8.27
N LEU A 121 6.28 8.69 8.54
CA LEU A 121 6.25 7.30 9.01
C LEU A 121 5.72 7.20 10.43
N GLU A 122 6.13 8.10 11.32
CA GLU A 122 5.63 8.16 12.69
C GLU A 122 4.14 8.44 12.74
N PHE A 123 3.68 9.44 11.96
CA PHE A 123 2.27 9.77 11.83
C PHE A 123 1.46 8.60 11.26
N ARG A 124 1.94 7.94 10.18
CA ARG A 124 1.34 6.72 9.64
C ARG A 124 1.18 5.66 10.75
N SER A 125 2.24 5.40 11.51
CA SER A 125 2.23 4.39 12.56
C SER A 125 1.24 4.71 13.68
N ALA A 126 1.10 5.98 14.05
CA ALA A 126 0.17 6.44 15.07
C ALA A 126 -1.31 6.27 14.63
N ILE A 127 -1.61 6.45 13.34
CA ILE A 127 -3.00 6.35 12.85
C ILE A 127 -3.42 4.93 12.43
N VAL A 128 -2.49 3.96 12.32
CA VAL A 128 -2.81 2.54 11.96
C VAL A 128 -3.95 1.96 12.79
N PRO A 129 -3.95 2.01 14.15
CA PRO A 129 -5.04 1.43 14.94
C PRO A 129 -6.39 2.06 14.64
N VAL A 130 -6.42 3.40 14.49
CA VAL A 130 -7.64 4.16 14.20
C VAL A 130 -8.15 3.86 12.79
N ALA A 131 -7.24 3.77 11.81
CA ALA A 131 -7.59 3.45 10.44
C ALA A 131 -8.14 2.02 10.31
N ASN A 132 -7.55 1.04 11.00
CA ASN A 132 -8.02 -0.35 11.01
C ASN A 132 -9.40 -0.47 11.64
N PHE A 133 -9.61 0.15 12.80
CA PHE A 133 -10.91 0.20 13.45
C PHE A 133 -11.94 0.89 12.56
N GLY A 134 -11.58 2.05 12.00
CA GLY A 134 -12.44 2.81 11.11
C GLY A 134 -12.84 2.05 9.86
N SER A 135 -11.89 1.39 9.18
CA SER A 135 -12.18 0.61 7.97
C SER A 135 -13.10 -0.57 8.24
N THR A 136 -12.94 -1.24 9.39
CA THR A 136 -13.77 -2.41 9.76
C THR A 136 -15.20 -1.99 10.10
N LEU A 137 -15.40 -0.88 10.82
CA LEU A 137 -16.71 -0.43 11.26
C LEU A 137 -17.46 0.45 10.25
N SER A 138 -16.74 1.08 9.31
CA SER A 138 -17.35 2.01 8.35
C SER A 138 -18.49 1.38 7.56
N TRP A 139 -18.27 0.18 7.02
CA TRP A 139 -19.26 -0.52 6.19
C TRP A 139 -20.50 -0.97 6.97
N PRO A 140 -20.39 -1.69 8.12
CA PRO A 140 -21.55 -2.03 8.92
C PRO A 140 -22.39 -0.83 9.32
N LEU A 141 -21.75 0.25 9.81
CA LEU A 141 -22.47 1.46 10.22
C LEU A 141 -23.17 2.13 9.03
N PHE A 142 -22.47 2.26 7.89
CA PHE A 142 -23.06 2.85 6.70
C PHE A 142 -24.27 2.07 6.21
N LEU A 143 -24.17 0.74 6.09
CA LEU A 143 -25.27 -0.11 5.62
C LEU A 143 -26.44 -0.13 6.58
N ILE A 144 -26.20 -0.31 7.89
CA ILE A 144 -27.28 -0.27 8.90
C ILE A 144 -27.98 1.11 8.84
N GLY A 145 -27.22 2.18 8.81
CA GLY A 145 -27.78 3.53 8.71
C GLY A 145 -28.58 3.75 7.43
N LEU A 146 -28.11 3.20 6.30
CA LEU A 146 -28.77 3.31 5.01
C LEU A 146 -30.11 2.54 5.01
N PHE A 147 -30.14 1.29 5.51
CA PHE A 147 -31.34 0.47 5.49
C PHE A 147 -32.37 0.88 6.57
N SER A 148 -31.90 1.31 7.73
CA SER A 148 -32.78 1.75 8.82
C SER A 148 -33.24 3.21 8.72
N GLY A 149 -32.70 3.98 7.78
CA GLY A 149 -32.99 5.42 7.66
C GLY A 149 -32.31 6.30 8.73
N ILE A 150 -31.36 5.74 9.51
CA ILE A 150 -30.71 6.44 10.63
C ILE A 150 -29.53 7.25 10.09
N ARG A 151 -29.75 8.52 9.78
CA ARG A 151 -28.73 9.45 9.22
C ARG A 151 -27.41 9.53 10.03
N PRO A 152 -27.41 9.61 11.36
CA PRO A 152 -26.18 9.63 12.13
C PRO A 152 -25.26 8.44 11.90
N LEU A 153 -25.81 7.23 11.69
CA LEU A 153 -25.02 6.02 11.38
C LEU A 153 -24.39 6.11 9.98
N VAL A 154 -25.12 6.61 8.99
CA VAL A 154 -24.56 6.86 7.65
C VAL A 154 -23.39 7.83 7.72
N THR A 155 -23.56 8.94 8.44
CA THR A 155 -22.51 9.95 8.61
C THR A 155 -21.29 9.36 9.34
N ALA A 156 -21.51 8.60 10.41
CA ALA A 156 -20.43 7.94 11.14
C ALA A 156 -19.66 6.96 10.24
N GLY A 157 -20.35 6.16 9.42
CA GLY A 157 -19.73 5.26 8.46
C GLY A 157 -18.84 6.02 7.46
N ILE A 158 -19.32 7.15 6.92
CA ILE A 158 -18.56 7.98 5.98
C ILE A 158 -17.33 8.60 6.65
N VAL A 159 -17.48 9.15 7.87
CA VAL A 159 -16.36 9.72 8.63
C VAL A 159 -15.28 8.67 8.89
N LEU A 160 -15.66 7.47 9.34
CA LEU A 160 -14.72 6.37 9.57
C LEU A 160 -14.04 5.92 8.28
N PHE A 161 -14.76 5.85 7.15
CA PHE A 161 -14.16 5.53 5.87
C PHE A 161 -13.17 6.62 5.40
N SER A 162 -13.46 7.89 5.69
CA SER A 162 -12.56 9.01 5.38
C SER A 162 -11.21 8.90 6.11
N LEU A 163 -11.19 8.32 7.32
CA LEU A 163 -9.93 8.03 8.02
C LEU A 163 -9.09 6.97 7.30
N ALA A 164 -9.73 5.96 6.70
CA ALA A 164 -9.01 4.98 5.87
C ALA A 164 -8.42 5.62 4.61
N VAL A 165 -9.13 6.56 3.97
CA VAL A 165 -8.60 7.34 2.84
C VAL A 165 -7.42 8.20 3.27
N LEU A 166 -7.52 8.88 4.41
CA LEU A 166 -6.43 9.68 4.99
C LEU A 166 -5.20 8.82 5.28
N PHE A 167 -5.40 7.62 5.83
CA PHE A 167 -4.30 6.68 6.07
C PHE A 167 -3.55 6.33 4.77
N GLN A 168 -4.27 6.05 3.69
CA GLN A 168 -3.65 5.76 2.39
C GLN A 168 -2.92 6.98 1.81
N LEU A 169 -3.48 8.18 1.98
CA LEU A 169 -2.86 9.43 1.54
C LEU A 169 -1.53 9.67 2.25
N VAL A 170 -1.46 9.39 3.56
CA VAL A 170 -0.23 9.51 4.36
C VAL A 170 0.76 8.37 4.04
N THR A 171 0.27 7.19 3.72
CA THR A 171 1.11 6.03 3.40
C THR A 171 1.88 6.24 2.09
N LEU A 172 1.27 6.84 1.09
CA LEU A 172 1.88 7.01 -0.24
C LEU A 172 3.25 7.74 -0.22
N PRO A 173 3.42 8.92 0.41
CA PRO A 173 4.72 9.58 0.51
C PRO A 173 5.75 8.76 1.32
N VAL A 174 5.32 7.98 2.30
CA VAL A 174 6.21 7.08 3.06
C VAL A 174 6.81 6.02 2.14
N GLU A 175 6.00 5.35 1.33
CA GLU A 175 6.41 4.31 0.40
C GLU A 175 7.32 4.84 -0.73
N ILE A 176 6.98 6.01 -1.28
CA ILE A 176 7.81 6.67 -2.31
C ILE A 176 9.16 7.07 -1.72
N ASN A 177 9.19 7.60 -0.50
CA ASN A 177 10.43 7.99 0.16
C ASN A 177 11.29 6.77 0.52
N ALA A 178 10.71 5.67 1.04
CA ALA A 178 11.43 4.42 1.30
C ALA A 178 12.09 3.87 0.02
N SER A 179 11.33 3.81 -1.09
CA SER A 179 11.85 3.40 -2.40
C SER A 179 12.98 4.31 -2.90
N SER A 180 12.87 5.63 -2.71
CA SER A 180 13.92 6.58 -3.08
C SER A 180 15.20 6.37 -2.29
N ARG A 181 15.08 6.14 -0.96
CA ARG A 181 16.21 5.80 -0.09
C ARG A 181 16.86 4.49 -0.50
N ALA A 182 16.06 3.44 -0.76
CA ALA A 182 16.54 2.17 -1.25
C ALA A 182 17.43 2.32 -2.49
N LEU A 183 16.95 3.03 -3.51
CA LEU A 183 17.70 3.24 -4.76
C LEU A 183 19.00 4.04 -4.54
N LYS A 184 18.97 5.04 -3.66
CA LYS A 184 20.19 5.80 -3.29
C LYS A 184 21.20 4.91 -2.59
N MET A 185 20.76 4.07 -1.62
CA MET A 185 21.64 3.16 -0.91
C MET A 185 22.24 2.11 -1.83
N LEU A 186 21.46 1.51 -2.72
CA LEU A 186 21.95 0.54 -3.70
C LEU A 186 23.07 1.10 -4.58
N GLN A 187 22.97 2.35 -4.98
CA GLN A 187 24.00 3.03 -5.78
C GLN A 187 25.19 3.44 -4.93
N SER A 188 24.98 4.11 -3.80
CA SER A 188 26.07 4.65 -2.97
C SER A 188 26.94 3.56 -2.34
N THR A 189 26.38 2.39 -2.06
CA THR A 189 27.11 1.22 -1.54
C THR A 189 27.75 0.37 -2.63
N GLY A 190 27.51 0.69 -3.91
CA GLY A 190 28.01 -0.07 -5.06
C GLY A 190 27.40 -1.46 -5.20
N ILE A 191 26.22 -1.72 -4.58
CA ILE A 191 25.51 -3.01 -4.70
C ILE A 191 24.96 -3.17 -6.11
N LEU A 192 24.38 -2.11 -6.68
CA LEU A 192 23.89 -2.10 -8.07
C LEU A 192 24.57 -1.00 -8.87
N GLY A 193 24.99 -1.33 -10.08
CA GLY A 193 25.37 -0.36 -11.10
C GLY A 193 24.20 0.46 -11.62
N SER A 194 24.48 1.46 -12.45
CA SER A 194 23.45 2.39 -12.97
C SER A 194 22.33 1.68 -13.73
N ASP A 195 22.66 0.68 -14.56
CA ASP A 195 21.67 -0.03 -15.37
C ASP A 195 20.83 -1.01 -14.54
N GLU A 196 21.43 -1.70 -13.60
CA GLU A 196 20.72 -2.58 -12.66
C GLU A 196 19.78 -1.78 -11.75
N THR A 197 20.21 -0.61 -11.31
CA THR A 197 19.36 0.31 -10.53
C THR A 197 18.10 0.72 -11.29
N LYS A 198 18.15 0.84 -12.62
CA LYS A 198 16.95 1.06 -13.45
C LYS A 198 15.98 -0.11 -13.35
N GLY A 199 16.51 -1.35 -13.28
CA GLY A 199 15.70 -2.56 -13.06
C GLY A 199 15.01 -2.57 -11.68
N ALA A 200 15.78 -2.36 -10.61
CA ALA A 200 15.24 -2.24 -9.26
C ALA A 200 14.21 -1.11 -9.16
N ARG A 201 14.47 0.05 -9.78
CA ARG A 201 13.51 1.16 -9.85
C ARG A 201 12.19 0.76 -10.48
N LYS A 202 12.19 -0.04 -11.55
CA LYS A 202 10.95 -0.49 -12.21
C LYS A 202 10.13 -1.37 -11.27
N VAL A 203 10.76 -2.26 -10.49
CA VAL A 203 10.09 -3.08 -9.48
C VAL A 203 9.45 -2.20 -8.40
N LEU A 204 10.23 -1.29 -7.82
CA LEU A 204 9.77 -0.41 -6.75
C LEU A 204 8.69 0.58 -7.23
N THR A 205 8.81 1.08 -8.47
CA THR A 205 7.76 1.93 -9.06
C THR A 205 6.47 1.15 -9.29
N ALA A 206 6.55 -0.11 -9.77
CA ALA A 206 5.38 -0.94 -9.94
C ALA A 206 4.69 -1.23 -8.59
N ALA A 207 5.46 -1.42 -7.52
CA ALA A 207 4.94 -1.54 -6.16
C ALA A 207 4.27 -0.23 -5.69
N ALA A 208 4.92 0.92 -5.86
CA ALA A 208 4.36 2.22 -5.49
C ALA A 208 3.03 2.52 -6.22
N MET A 209 2.89 2.09 -7.48
CA MET A 209 1.64 2.26 -8.24
C MET A 209 0.46 1.50 -7.66
N THR A 210 0.67 0.43 -6.87
CA THR A 210 -0.43 -0.24 -6.16
C THR A 210 -1.00 0.63 -5.04
N TYR A 211 -0.18 1.40 -4.35
CA TYR A 211 -0.64 2.39 -3.35
C TYR A 211 -1.40 3.54 -4.01
N VAL A 212 -0.93 4.02 -5.18
CA VAL A 212 -1.64 5.05 -5.96
C VAL A 212 -3.02 4.53 -6.38
N ALA A 213 -3.10 3.31 -6.91
CA ALA A 213 -4.36 2.70 -7.33
C ALA A 213 -5.32 2.47 -6.14
N ALA A 214 -4.81 2.02 -5.00
CA ALA A 214 -5.59 1.83 -3.79
C ALA A 214 -6.15 3.17 -3.26
N LEU A 215 -5.34 4.22 -3.23
CA LEU A 215 -5.79 5.57 -2.86
C LEU A 215 -6.88 6.07 -3.82
N ALA A 216 -6.67 5.95 -5.13
CA ALA A 216 -7.66 6.36 -6.13
C ALA A 216 -8.98 5.59 -5.98
N ALA A 217 -8.91 4.25 -5.79
CA ALA A 217 -10.09 3.43 -5.55
C ALA A 217 -10.84 3.84 -4.27
N SER A 218 -10.11 4.15 -3.21
CA SER A 218 -10.71 4.60 -1.95
C SER A 218 -11.36 5.98 -2.06
N ILE A 219 -10.79 6.91 -2.82
CA ILE A 219 -11.39 8.22 -3.10
C ILE A 219 -12.68 8.04 -3.93
N LEU A 220 -12.67 7.21 -4.97
CA LEU A 220 -13.85 6.92 -5.77
C LEU A 220 -14.96 6.27 -4.93
N GLN A 221 -14.58 5.37 -4.03
CA GLN A 221 -15.53 4.75 -3.11
C GLN A 221 -16.10 5.76 -2.09
N LEU A 222 -15.27 6.66 -1.54
CA LEU A 222 -15.73 7.72 -0.65
C LEU A 222 -16.73 8.64 -1.38
N LEU A 223 -16.42 9.02 -2.61
CA LEU A 223 -17.32 9.81 -3.45
C LEU A 223 -18.66 9.09 -3.64
N ARG A 224 -18.63 7.78 -3.92
CA ARG A 224 -19.84 6.96 -4.01
C ARG A 224 -20.69 7.00 -2.74
N LEU A 225 -20.07 6.82 -1.57
CA LEU A 225 -20.77 6.88 -0.29
C LEU A 225 -21.43 8.24 -0.06
N LEU A 226 -20.74 9.34 -0.41
CA LEU A 226 -21.27 10.70 -0.32
C LEU A 226 -22.47 10.92 -1.25
N ILE A 227 -22.43 10.41 -2.48
CA ILE A 227 -23.54 10.50 -3.45
C ILE A 227 -24.75 9.74 -2.92
N LEU A 228 -24.55 8.49 -2.46
CA LEU A 228 -25.65 7.67 -1.90
C LEU A 228 -26.29 8.32 -0.66
N ALA A 229 -25.49 8.96 0.19
CA ALA A 229 -25.98 9.69 1.36
C ALA A 229 -26.70 11.00 0.96
N GLY A 230 -26.24 11.67 -0.09
CA GLY A 230 -26.82 12.95 -0.57
C GLY A 230 -28.09 12.81 -1.40
N GLY A 231 -28.23 11.70 -2.15
CA GLY A 231 -29.43 11.42 -2.97
C GLY A 231 -30.72 11.36 -2.15
N ARG A 232 -30.65 10.94 -0.91
CA ARG A 232 -31.77 10.89 0.06
C ARG A 232 -32.20 12.26 0.62
N ARG A 233 -31.43 13.32 0.35
CA ARG A 233 -31.76 14.71 0.77
C ARG A 233 -32.81 15.39 -0.12
N ARG A 234 -33.13 14.82 -1.28
CA ARG A 234 -34.07 15.40 -2.25
C ARG A 234 -35.47 14.82 -2.17
N ASP A 235 -35.67 13.75 -1.43
CA ASP A 235 -36.97 13.05 -1.34
C ASP A 235 -37.71 13.31 0.00
N ASP A 236 -37.18 14.18 0.86
CA ASP A 236 -37.82 14.74 2.07
C ASP A 236 -38.11 16.24 1.85
#